data_a7b65cb87478010067b5ef6d5ed77879
#
_entry.id   a7b65cb87478010067b5ef6d5ed77879
#
_cell.length_a   1.000
_cell.length_b   1.000
_cell.length_c   1.000
_cell.angle_alpha   90.00
_cell.angle_beta   90.00
_cell.angle_gamma   90.00
#
_symmetry.space_group_name_H-M   'P 1'
#
loop_
_entity.id
_entity.type
_entity.pdbx_description
1 polymer ?
#
loop_
_entity_poly.entity_id
_entity_poly.type
_entity_poly.pdbx_seq_one_letter_code
_entity_poly.pdbx_strand_id
1 'polypeptide(L)'
;MKGHPLPTAIKKTFTYGSHTVTLETGEVARQAHGAVLITMDDTVVLATVVAAKNAKPGQDFFPLTVDYQEKTYAAGRIPGGFFKREGRPSEKETLTCRLIDRPIRPLFPDGFYNEVQVIATVMSLNPEIDSDIPALIGASAALAISGVPFNGPIGAARVGYIDGQYVLCPTLSQLKTSQLDLVVAGTESAVLMVESEADQLSEEIMLGAVVF
;
A
#
# COMPACT_ATOMS: atom_id res chain seq x y z
N MET A 1 30.83 25.84 -4.80
CA MET A 1 30.10 24.57 -4.68
C MET A 1 29.35 24.33 -6.00
N LYS A 2 29.77 23.35 -6.80
CA LYS A 2 29.00 22.95 -8.00
C LYS A 2 27.77 22.22 -7.49
N GLY A 3 26.59 22.85 -7.59
CA GLY A 3 25.34 22.18 -7.24
C GLY A 3 25.15 20.94 -8.12
N HIS A 4 25.05 19.76 -7.52
CA HIS A 4 24.58 18.59 -8.25
C HIS A 4 23.20 18.93 -8.82
N PRO A 5 22.94 18.66 -10.10
CA PRO A 5 21.60 18.83 -10.64
C PRO A 5 20.61 18.05 -9.77
N LEU A 6 19.51 18.67 -9.44
CA LEU A 6 18.43 17.98 -8.71
C LEU A 6 18.01 16.76 -9.54
N PRO A 7 17.91 15.55 -8.94
CA PRO A 7 17.42 14.39 -9.68
C PRO A 7 16.03 14.71 -10.22
N THR A 8 15.81 14.39 -11.48
CA THR A 8 14.53 14.56 -12.16
C THR A 8 13.56 13.50 -11.62
N ALA A 9 12.34 13.91 -11.29
CA ALA A 9 11.28 12.98 -10.93
C ALA A 9 11.02 11.99 -12.07
N ILE A 10 10.96 10.73 -11.75
CA ILE A 10 10.56 9.65 -12.68
C ILE A 10 9.11 9.35 -12.40
N LYS A 11 8.26 9.49 -13.43
CA LYS A 11 6.82 9.23 -13.34
C LYS A 11 6.42 8.13 -14.30
N LYS A 12 5.55 7.23 -13.84
CA LYS A 12 4.90 6.22 -14.66
C LYS A 12 3.41 6.22 -14.37
N THR A 13 2.60 6.38 -15.43
CA THR A 13 1.14 6.41 -15.33
C THR A 13 0.56 5.23 -16.10
N PHE A 14 -0.48 4.61 -15.54
CA PHE A 14 -1.21 3.51 -16.16
C PHE A 14 -2.68 3.52 -15.71
N THR A 15 -3.51 2.83 -16.48
CA THR A 15 -4.93 2.62 -16.15
C THR A 15 -5.06 1.39 -15.25
N TYR A 16 -5.89 1.48 -14.21
CA TYR A 16 -6.14 0.44 -13.24
C TYR A 16 -7.65 0.32 -12.98
N GLY A 17 -8.31 -0.58 -13.69
CA GLY A 17 -9.78 -0.58 -13.77
C GLY A 17 -10.29 0.72 -14.38
N SER A 18 -11.16 1.41 -13.65
CA SER A 18 -11.67 2.74 -14.04
C SER A 18 -10.79 3.89 -13.60
N HIS A 19 -9.69 3.62 -12.85
CA HIS A 19 -8.85 4.63 -12.23
C HIS A 19 -7.57 4.89 -13.03
N THR A 20 -7.01 6.08 -12.83
CA THR A 20 -5.67 6.43 -13.31
C THR A 20 -4.70 6.37 -12.14
N VAL A 21 -3.66 5.55 -12.27
CA VAL A 21 -2.61 5.42 -11.25
C VAL A 21 -1.31 6.01 -11.78
N THR A 22 -0.67 6.85 -10.96
CA THR A 22 0.65 7.40 -11.23
C THR A 22 1.60 7.06 -10.10
N LEU A 23 2.74 6.48 -10.43
CA LEU A 23 3.87 6.27 -9.53
C LEU A 23 4.94 7.32 -9.84
N GLU A 24 5.43 7.98 -8.79
CA GLU A 24 6.47 9.01 -8.91
C GLU A 24 7.57 8.76 -7.88
N THR A 25 8.83 8.87 -8.30
CA THR A 25 10.00 8.75 -7.42
C THR A 25 11.08 9.77 -7.75
N GLY A 26 11.98 10.04 -6.81
CA GLY A 26 13.16 10.88 -6.99
C GLY A 26 13.00 12.35 -6.56
N GLU A 27 11.79 12.83 -6.27
CA GLU A 27 11.55 14.22 -5.87
C GLU A 27 11.40 14.40 -4.36
N VAL A 28 10.58 13.58 -3.71
CA VAL A 28 10.31 13.65 -2.27
C VAL A 28 11.01 12.55 -1.48
N ALA A 29 11.18 12.77 -0.16
CA ALA A 29 11.74 11.81 0.80
C ALA A 29 13.10 11.21 0.39
N ARG A 30 14.00 12.02 -0.17
CA ARG A 30 15.30 11.60 -0.75
C ARG A 30 16.27 10.96 0.24
N GLN A 31 16.03 11.07 1.54
CA GLN A 31 16.86 10.43 2.56
C GLN A 31 16.45 8.98 2.85
N ALA A 32 15.27 8.58 2.39
CA ALA A 32 14.84 7.19 2.45
C ALA A 32 15.60 6.35 1.41
N HIS A 33 15.75 5.04 1.66
CA HIS A 33 16.35 4.12 0.69
C HIS A 33 15.45 3.93 -0.53
N GLY A 34 14.13 3.88 -0.33
CA GLY A 34 13.12 3.93 -1.38
C GLY A 34 12.00 4.89 -1.01
N ALA A 35 11.54 5.68 -1.96
CA ALA A 35 10.41 6.58 -1.78
C ALA A 35 9.58 6.63 -3.06
N VAL A 36 8.28 6.40 -2.93
CA VAL A 36 7.32 6.46 -4.03
C VAL A 36 6.11 7.27 -3.59
N LEU A 37 5.75 8.25 -4.39
CA LEU A 37 4.47 8.92 -4.32
C LEU A 37 3.54 8.23 -5.30
N ILE A 38 2.49 7.59 -4.79
CA ILE A 38 1.45 6.98 -5.61
C ILE A 38 0.20 7.84 -5.57
N THR A 39 -0.35 8.08 -6.74
CA THR A 39 -1.63 8.79 -6.92
C THR A 39 -2.61 7.85 -7.62
N MET A 40 -3.77 7.64 -7.04
CA MET A 40 -4.90 6.96 -7.67
C MET A 40 -6.06 7.97 -7.70
N ASP A 41 -6.34 8.51 -8.88
CA ASP A 41 -7.18 9.69 -9.08
C ASP A 41 -6.70 10.83 -8.14
N ASP A 42 -7.48 11.24 -7.12
CA ASP A 42 -7.11 12.29 -6.17
C ASP A 42 -6.61 11.75 -4.82
N THR A 43 -6.58 10.44 -4.62
CA THR A 43 -5.97 9.82 -3.44
C THR A 43 -4.47 9.69 -3.64
N VAL A 44 -3.69 10.31 -2.75
CA VAL A 44 -2.22 10.36 -2.82
C VAL A 44 -1.61 9.75 -1.57
N VAL A 45 -0.72 8.78 -1.73
CA VAL A 45 0.02 8.15 -0.64
C VAL A 45 1.52 8.27 -0.88
N LEU A 46 2.25 8.70 0.12
CA LEU A 46 3.72 8.66 0.15
C LEU A 46 4.17 7.40 0.87
N ALA A 47 4.77 6.47 0.15
CA ALA A 47 5.40 5.28 0.70
C ALA A 47 6.92 5.44 0.77
N THR A 48 7.49 5.20 1.93
CA THR A 48 8.94 5.29 2.16
C THR A 48 9.48 4.02 2.81
N VAL A 49 10.70 3.66 2.45
CA VAL A 49 11.40 2.48 2.99
C VAL A 49 12.77 2.90 3.50
N VAL A 50 13.08 2.50 4.72
CA VAL A 50 14.41 2.66 5.33
C VAL A 50 14.84 1.31 5.91
N ALA A 51 16.10 0.93 5.69
CA ALA A 51 16.67 -0.29 6.23
C ALA A 51 17.95 0.00 7.02
N ALA A 52 18.15 -0.71 8.12
CA ALA A 52 19.42 -0.67 8.85
C ALA A 52 20.52 -1.35 8.00
N LYS A 53 21.75 -0.83 8.08
CA LYS A 53 22.89 -1.40 7.35
C LYS A 53 23.29 -2.79 7.85
N ASN A 54 23.11 -3.05 9.15
CA ASN A 54 23.49 -4.30 9.80
C ASN A 54 22.40 -4.74 10.77
N ALA A 55 22.27 -6.04 10.96
CA ALA A 55 21.43 -6.60 12.01
C ALA A 55 22.00 -6.25 13.40
N LYS A 56 21.14 -6.14 14.40
CA LYS A 56 21.57 -5.98 15.81
C LYS A 56 22.23 -7.28 16.29
N PRO A 57 23.27 -7.22 17.15
CA PRO A 57 23.87 -8.42 17.73
C PRO A 57 22.81 -9.28 18.46
N GLY A 58 22.78 -10.58 18.18
CA GLY A 58 21.83 -11.51 18.79
C GLY A 58 20.41 -11.47 18.19
N GLN A 59 20.22 -10.77 17.07
CA GLN A 59 18.92 -10.73 16.36
C GLN A 59 18.65 -12.08 15.71
N ASP A 60 17.55 -12.72 16.06
CA ASP A 60 17.14 -14.06 15.61
C ASP A 60 15.83 -14.05 14.79
N PHE A 61 15.26 -12.88 14.56
CA PHE A 61 14.06 -12.69 13.74
C PHE A 61 14.19 -11.48 12.82
N PHE A 62 13.36 -11.41 11.79
CA PHE A 62 13.30 -10.28 10.86
C PHE A 62 12.44 -9.13 11.43
N PRO A 63 13.03 -8.00 11.83
CA PRO A 63 12.32 -6.86 12.38
C PRO A 63 11.79 -5.94 11.27
N LEU A 64 10.68 -6.34 10.64
CA LEU A 64 9.94 -5.50 9.72
C LEU A 64 8.87 -4.72 10.49
N THR A 65 8.87 -3.41 10.34
CA THR A 65 7.83 -2.52 10.85
C THR A 65 7.11 -1.87 9.68
N VAL A 66 5.80 -1.96 9.67
CA VAL A 66 4.95 -1.30 8.68
C VAL A 66 4.02 -0.34 9.40
N ASP A 67 4.10 0.92 9.05
CA ASP A 67 3.25 2.00 9.55
C ASP A 67 2.41 2.56 8.41
N TYR A 68 1.11 2.62 8.61
CA TYR A 68 0.17 3.30 7.73
C TYR A 68 -0.52 4.41 8.51
N GLN A 69 -0.58 5.61 7.94
CA GLN A 69 -1.06 6.79 8.62
C GLN A 69 -2.02 7.59 7.74
N GLU A 70 -3.25 7.77 8.22
CA GLU A 70 -4.24 8.68 7.65
C GLU A 70 -4.18 10.01 8.40
N LYS A 71 -3.58 11.03 7.77
CA LYS A 71 -3.54 12.35 8.38
C LYS A 71 -4.84 13.10 8.13
N THR A 72 -5.37 13.73 9.18
CA THR A 72 -6.63 14.46 9.13
C THR A 72 -6.62 15.56 8.06
N TYR A 73 -5.46 16.19 7.82
CA TYR A 73 -5.30 17.20 6.78
C TYR A 73 -5.50 16.65 5.36
N ALA A 74 -5.25 15.36 5.12
CA ALA A 74 -5.45 14.74 3.80
C ALA A 74 -6.92 14.78 3.37
N ALA A 75 -7.84 14.79 4.32
CA ALA A 75 -9.28 14.99 4.12
C ALA A 75 -9.71 16.46 4.27
N GLY A 76 -8.78 17.41 4.32
CA GLY A 76 -9.07 18.83 4.52
C GLY A 76 -9.65 19.18 5.89
N ARG A 77 -9.37 18.35 6.90
CA ARG A 77 -9.95 18.49 8.25
C ARG A 77 -8.89 18.77 9.30
N ILE A 78 -9.33 19.30 10.43
CA ILE A 78 -8.52 19.48 11.65
C ILE A 78 -8.80 18.31 12.59
N PRO A 79 -7.78 17.77 13.28
CA PRO A 79 -7.99 16.72 14.26
C PRO A 79 -9.06 17.07 15.30
N GLY A 80 -9.91 16.11 15.64
CA GLY A 80 -10.96 16.26 16.63
C GLY A 80 -10.42 16.34 18.07
N GLY A 81 -11.34 16.34 19.03
CA GLY A 81 -11.01 16.36 20.46
C GLY A 81 -10.54 17.74 20.96
N PHE A 82 -10.28 17.80 22.25
CA PHE A 82 -9.89 19.04 22.94
C PHE A 82 -8.51 19.55 22.49
N PHE A 83 -7.53 18.65 22.34
CA PHE A 83 -6.15 19.01 22.04
C PHE A 83 -5.88 19.32 20.55
N LYS A 84 -6.83 19.06 19.65
CA LYS A 84 -6.67 19.29 18.21
C LYS A 84 -5.38 18.66 17.63
N ARG A 85 -5.07 17.46 18.07
CA ARG A 85 -3.86 16.71 17.68
C ARG A 85 -4.25 15.34 17.09
N GLU A 86 -3.40 14.82 16.21
CA GLU A 86 -3.46 13.42 15.78
C GLU A 86 -3.34 12.51 17.00
N GLY A 87 -4.19 11.49 17.05
CA GLY A 87 -4.27 10.55 18.17
C GLY A 87 -3.42 9.29 17.95
N ARG A 88 -3.81 8.23 18.65
CA ARG A 88 -3.30 6.89 18.38
C ARG A 88 -3.84 6.39 17.03
N PRO A 89 -3.13 5.44 16.37
CA PRO A 89 -3.65 4.82 15.17
C PRO A 89 -5.07 4.28 15.37
N SER A 90 -5.91 4.48 14.38
CA SER A 90 -7.25 3.92 14.34
C SER A 90 -7.21 2.40 14.11
N GLU A 91 -8.33 1.72 14.30
CA GLU A 91 -8.48 0.31 13.96
C GLU A 91 -8.18 0.08 12.47
N LYS A 92 -8.74 0.92 11.58
CA LYS A 92 -8.49 0.87 10.14
C LYS A 92 -7.00 1.00 9.83
N GLU A 93 -6.31 1.98 10.41
CA GLU A 93 -4.86 2.15 10.20
C GLU A 93 -4.09 0.90 10.64
N THR A 94 -4.45 0.31 11.78
CA THR A 94 -3.81 -0.92 12.27
C THR A 94 -4.05 -2.11 11.35
N LEU A 95 -5.28 -2.28 10.85
CA LEU A 95 -5.61 -3.34 9.90
C LEU A 95 -4.93 -3.15 8.55
N THR A 96 -4.85 -1.91 8.06
CA THR A 96 -4.11 -1.60 6.82
C THR A 96 -2.61 -1.84 6.97
N CYS A 97 -2.00 -1.54 8.14
CA CYS A 97 -0.60 -1.94 8.40
C CYS A 97 -0.42 -3.46 8.20
N ARG A 98 -1.33 -4.26 8.74
CA ARG A 98 -1.29 -5.74 8.61
C ARG A 98 -1.55 -6.18 7.17
N LEU A 99 -2.46 -5.52 6.47
CA LEU A 99 -2.76 -5.78 5.06
C LEU A 99 -1.51 -5.60 4.18
N ILE A 100 -0.69 -4.60 4.48
CA ILE A 100 0.58 -4.33 3.78
C ILE A 100 1.66 -5.32 4.24
N ASP A 101 1.82 -5.56 5.56
CA ASP A 101 2.88 -6.40 6.11
C ASP A 101 2.80 -7.87 5.63
N ARG A 102 1.61 -8.44 5.62
CA ARG A 102 1.38 -9.87 5.33
C ARG A 102 1.94 -10.34 3.98
N PRO A 103 1.68 -9.66 2.84
CA PRO A 103 2.19 -10.10 1.55
C PRO A 103 3.65 -9.72 1.30
N ILE A 104 4.22 -8.70 1.97
CA ILE A 104 5.61 -8.29 1.73
C ILE A 104 6.60 -9.07 2.59
N ARG A 105 6.25 -9.43 3.82
CA ARG A 105 7.14 -10.10 4.78
C ARG A 105 7.75 -11.41 4.25
N PRO A 106 7.01 -12.34 3.64
CA PRO A 106 7.54 -13.61 3.14
C PRO A 106 8.47 -13.44 1.93
N LEU A 107 8.55 -12.27 1.32
CA LEU A 107 9.40 -12.00 0.17
C LEU A 107 10.83 -11.55 0.53
N PHE A 108 11.12 -11.42 1.81
CA PHE A 108 12.51 -11.23 2.25
C PHE A 108 13.20 -12.59 2.41
N PRO A 109 14.49 -12.70 2.04
CA PRO A 109 15.21 -13.97 2.11
C PRO A 109 15.43 -14.42 3.56
N ASP A 110 15.47 -15.71 3.76
CA ASP A 110 15.85 -16.32 5.04
C ASP A 110 17.23 -15.83 5.49
N GLY A 111 17.38 -15.54 6.77
CA GLY A 111 18.61 -15.03 7.35
C GLY A 111 18.84 -13.51 7.16
N PHE A 112 17.94 -12.80 6.54
CA PHE A 112 17.97 -11.35 6.50
C PHE A 112 17.32 -10.78 7.77
N TYR A 113 18.14 -10.24 8.68
CA TYR A 113 17.68 -9.75 10.00
C TYR A 113 17.92 -8.25 10.20
N ASN A 114 18.23 -7.52 9.14
CA ASN A 114 18.35 -6.06 9.23
C ASN A 114 16.96 -5.46 9.48
N GLU A 115 16.90 -4.48 10.36
CA GLU A 115 15.65 -3.76 10.61
C GLU A 115 15.19 -3.01 9.34
N VAL A 116 13.94 -3.21 8.94
CA VAL A 116 13.31 -2.51 7.82
C VAL A 116 12.07 -1.82 8.32
N GLN A 117 11.94 -0.55 7.98
CA GLN A 117 10.74 0.24 8.23
C GLN A 117 10.12 0.69 6.92
N VAL A 118 8.82 0.42 6.77
CA VAL A 118 7.98 0.88 5.67
C VAL A 118 6.93 1.83 6.26
N ILE A 119 6.86 3.04 5.74
CA ILE A 119 5.87 4.03 6.19
C ILE A 119 5.05 4.46 4.97
N ALA A 120 3.74 4.27 5.02
CA ALA A 120 2.78 4.78 4.05
C ALA A 120 1.95 5.89 4.69
N THR A 121 2.05 7.10 4.17
CA THR A 121 1.34 8.27 4.70
C THR A 121 0.37 8.79 3.64
N VAL A 122 -0.92 8.88 3.99
CA VAL A 122 -1.94 9.47 3.13
C VAL A 122 -1.77 10.98 3.13
N MET A 123 -1.49 11.54 1.95
CA MET A 123 -1.21 12.96 1.74
C MET A 123 -2.43 13.73 1.23
N SER A 124 -3.28 13.04 0.45
CA SER A 124 -4.56 13.53 -0.05
C SER A 124 -5.53 12.36 -0.14
N LEU A 125 -6.80 12.60 0.15
CA LEU A 125 -7.83 11.56 0.17
C LEU A 125 -9.05 12.00 -0.65
N ASN A 126 -9.36 11.22 -1.66
CA ASN A 126 -10.67 11.23 -2.31
C ASN A 126 -11.62 10.36 -1.47
N PRO A 127 -12.78 10.87 -1.01
CA PRO A 127 -13.72 10.10 -0.19
C PRO A 127 -14.28 8.84 -0.84
N GLU A 128 -14.19 8.70 -2.14
CA GLU A 128 -14.65 7.52 -2.91
C GLU A 128 -13.56 6.48 -3.15
N ILE A 129 -12.28 6.84 -2.97
CA ILE A 129 -11.12 5.97 -3.24
C ILE A 129 -10.42 5.61 -1.94
N ASP A 130 -10.53 4.36 -1.51
CA ASP A 130 -9.77 3.92 -0.33
C ASP A 130 -8.27 3.96 -0.60
N SER A 131 -7.51 4.38 0.40
CA SER A 131 -6.07 4.56 0.29
C SER A 131 -5.25 3.31 0.59
N ASP A 132 -5.87 2.20 0.99
CA ASP A 132 -5.18 0.95 1.36
C ASP A 132 -4.51 0.26 0.16
N ILE A 133 -5.20 0.13 -0.98
CA ILE A 133 -4.63 -0.46 -2.21
C ILE A 133 -3.51 0.43 -2.77
N PRO A 134 -3.68 1.76 -2.93
CA PRO A 134 -2.57 2.65 -3.23
C PRO A 134 -1.38 2.51 -2.26
N ALA A 135 -1.65 2.43 -0.95
CA ALA A 135 -0.59 2.27 0.05
C ALA A 135 0.19 0.96 -0.12
N LEU A 136 -0.50 -0.15 -0.41
CA LEU A 136 0.13 -1.46 -0.63
C LEU A 136 0.98 -1.46 -1.90
N ILE A 137 0.45 -0.96 -3.01
CA ILE A 137 1.19 -0.83 -4.29
C ILE A 137 2.39 0.12 -4.10
N GLY A 138 2.20 1.25 -3.43
CA GLY A 138 3.26 2.22 -3.15
C GLY A 138 4.37 1.63 -2.27
N ALA A 139 4.02 0.88 -1.22
CA ALA A 139 4.98 0.19 -0.37
C ALA A 139 5.80 -0.86 -1.14
N SER A 140 5.12 -1.65 -1.98
CA SER A 140 5.77 -2.62 -2.86
C SER A 140 6.76 -1.96 -3.83
N ALA A 141 6.34 -0.89 -4.49
CA ALA A 141 7.20 -0.13 -5.41
C ALA A 141 8.39 0.51 -4.68
N ALA A 142 8.17 1.09 -3.49
CA ALA A 142 9.25 1.68 -2.69
C ALA A 142 10.26 0.63 -2.22
N LEU A 143 9.81 -0.57 -1.83
CA LEU A 143 10.68 -1.71 -1.51
C LEU A 143 11.50 -2.14 -2.73
N ALA A 144 10.88 -2.28 -3.89
CA ALA A 144 11.56 -2.73 -5.10
C ALA A 144 12.71 -1.80 -5.54
N ILE A 145 12.59 -0.48 -5.30
CA ILE A 145 13.63 0.50 -5.64
C ILE A 145 14.60 0.81 -4.49
N SER A 146 14.35 0.31 -3.28
CA SER A 146 15.13 0.65 -2.08
C SER A 146 16.52 0.01 -2.03
N GLY A 147 16.75 -1.05 -2.80
CA GLY A 147 17.98 -1.84 -2.76
C GLY A 147 18.05 -2.85 -1.60
N VAL A 148 17.01 -3.00 -0.79
CA VAL A 148 16.92 -4.12 0.17
C VAL A 148 16.64 -5.43 -0.59
N PRO A 149 17.06 -6.60 -0.05
CA PRO A 149 16.81 -7.88 -0.69
C PRO A 149 15.34 -8.26 -0.59
N PHE A 150 14.57 -7.81 -1.55
CA PHE A 150 13.11 -8.01 -1.64
C PHE A 150 12.77 -8.74 -2.93
N ASN A 151 12.18 -9.93 -2.82
CA ASN A 151 11.82 -10.81 -3.96
C ASN A 151 10.45 -10.45 -4.58
N GLY A 152 10.07 -9.17 -4.50
CA GLY A 152 8.93 -8.60 -5.19
C GLY A 152 9.28 -8.06 -6.58
N PRO A 153 8.49 -7.14 -7.14
CA PRO A 153 7.35 -6.48 -6.51
C PRO A 153 6.11 -7.36 -6.37
N ILE A 154 5.15 -6.87 -5.57
CA ILE A 154 3.79 -7.42 -5.51
C ILE A 154 2.81 -6.43 -6.15
N GLY A 155 1.79 -6.97 -6.80
CA GLY A 155 0.56 -6.26 -7.13
C GLY A 155 -0.48 -6.46 -6.03
N ALA A 156 -1.45 -5.56 -6.00
CA ALA A 156 -2.60 -5.67 -5.10
C ALA A 156 -3.85 -5.13 -5.78
N ALA A 157 -4.98 -5.73 -5.47
CA ALA A 157 -6.27 -5.32 -6.01
C ALA A 157 -7.36 -5.46 -4.94
N ARG A 158 -8.34 -4.56 -4.99
CA ARG A 158 -9.64 -4.77 -4.39
C ARG A 158 -10.60 -5.19 -5.49
N VAL A 159 -11.34 -6.26 -5.29
CA VAL A 159 -12.31 -6.77 -6.26
C VAL A 159 -13.70 -6.81 -5.62
N GLY A 160 -14.64 -6.11 -6.23
CA GLY A 160 -16.06 -6.18 -5.92
C GLY A 160 -16.80 -7.12 -6.85
N TYR A 161 -18.01 -7.54 -6.45
CA TYR A 161 -18.94 -8.28 -7.29
C TYR A 161 -20.30 -7.60 -7.25
N ILE A 162 -20.67 -6.94 -8.36
CA ILE A 162 -21.84 -6.05 -8.46
C ILE A 162 -22.62 -6.43 -9.72
N ASP A 163 -23.91 -6.68 -9.59
CA ASP A 163 -24.80 -7.04 -10.71
C ASP A 163 -24.26 -8.20 -11.57
N GLY A 164 -23.63 -9.19 -10.93
CA GLY A 164 -23.07 -10.35 -11.60
C GLY A 164 -21.74 -10.12 -12.31
N GLN A 165 -21.06 -9.00 -12.07
CA GLN A 165 -19.80 -8.66 -12.70
C GLN A 165 -18.72 -8.33 -11.67
N TYR A 166 -17.47 -8.71 -11.98
CA TYR A 166 -16.31 -8.28 -11.20
C TYR A 166 -15.97 -6.83 -11.51
N VAL A 167 -15.65 -6.07 -10.47
CA VAL A 167 -15.26 -4.67 -10.57
C VAL A 167 -13.90 -4.50 -9.88
N LEU A 168 -12.91 -4.03 -10.62
CA LEU A 168 -11.58 -3.75 -10.08
C LEU A 168 -11.58 -2.40 -9.36
N CYS A 169 -11.13 -2.41 -8.11
CA CYS A 169 -11.08 -1.24 -7.23
C CYS A 169 -12.38 -0.43 -7.21
N PRO A 170 -13.52 -1.07 -6.80
CA PRO A 170 -14.79 -0.36 -6.71
C PRO A 170 -14.67 0.84 -5.76
N THR A 171 -15.42 1.90 -6.05
CA THR A 171 -15.52 3.05 -5.14
C THR A 171 -16.20 2.65 -3.83
N LEU A 172 -16.00 3.44 -2.75
CA LEU A 172 -16.67 3.21 -1.48
C LEU A 172 -18.20 3.23 -1.60
N SER A 173 -18.74 4.00 -2.53
CA SER A 173 -20.17 4.00 -2.83
C SER A 173 -20.61 2.70 -3.52
N GLN A 174 -19.82 2.16 -4.44
CA GLN A 174 -20.08 0.88 -5.11
C GLN A 174 -19.96 -0.31 -4.15
N LEU A 175 -19.00 -0.29 -3.22
CA LEU A 175 -18.83 -1.36 -2.22
C LEU A 175 -20.08 -1.56 -1.37
N LYS A 176 -20.89 -0.53 -1.11
CA LYS A 176 -22.15 -0.65 -0.34
C LYS A 176 -23.19 -1.55 -1.00
N THR A 177 -23.11 -1.75 -2.31
CA THR A 177 -24.01 -2.61 -3.09
C THR A 177 -23.31 -3.87 -3.59
N SER A 178 -22.03 -4.01 -3.32
CA SER A 178 -21.24 -5.16 -3.72
C SER A 178 -21.53 -6.36 -2.82
N GLN A 179 -21.66 -7.54 -3.40
CA GLN A 179 -21.78 -8.82 -2.69
C GLN A 179 -20.41 -9.38 -2.28
N LEU A 180 -19.32 -8.74 -2.72
CA LEU A 180 -17.94 -9.11 -2.43
C LEU A 180 -17.11 -7.86 -2.15
N ASP A 181 -16.35 -7.88 -1.07
CA ASP A 181 -15.18 -7.05 -0.85
C ASP A 181 -13.97 -7.98 -0.67
N LEU A 182 -13.17 -8.11 -1.71
CA LEU A 182 -12.02 -9.02 -1.72
C LEU A 182 -10.77 -8.21 -1.98
N VAL A 183 -9.79 -8.32 -1.09
CA VAL A 183 -8.43 -7.81 -1.31
C VAL A 183 -7.51 -8.97 -1.62
N VAL A 184 -6.80 -8.88 -2.72
CA VAL A 184 -5.80 -9.86 -3.14
C VAL A 184 -4.46 -9.17 -3.37
N ALA A 185 -3.39 -9.81 -2.95
CA ALA A 185 -2.03 -9.37 -3.23
C ALA A 185 -1.13 -10.55 -3.57
N GLY A 186 -0.23 -10.36 -4.53
CA GLY A 186 0.65 -11.42 -4.99
C GLY A 186 1.76 -10.92 -5.91
N THR A 187 2.65 -11.85 -6.25
CA THR A 187 3.64 -11.67 -7.31
C THR A 187 3.05 -12.08 -8.65
N GLU A 188 3.80 -11.93 -9.74
CA GLU A 188 3.41 -12.43 -11.06
C GLU A 188 3.10 -13.93 -11.08
N SER A 189 3.73 -14.72 -10.21
CA SER A 189 3.65 -16.18 -10.20
C SER A 189 2.78 -16.77 -9.11
N ALA A 190 2.43 -16.01 -8.07
CA ALA A 190 1.72 -16.56 -6.91
C ALA A 190 0.90 -15.51 -6.15
N VAL A 191 -0.26 -15.92 -5.68
CA VAL A 191 -1.06 -15.19 -4.71
C VAL A 191 -0.45 -15.39 -3.32
N LEU A 192 -0.18 -14.30 -2.61
CA LEU A 192 0.43 -14.30 -1.28
C LEU A 192 -0.57 -14.00 -0.17
N MET A 193 -1.60 -13.24 -0.48
CA MET A 193 -2.61 -12.83 0.49
C MET A 193 -3.96 -12.69 -0.20
N VAL A 194 -4.98 -13.22 0.46
CA VAL A 194 -6.39 -12.99 0.16
C VAL A 194 -7.10 -12.66 1.47
N GLU A 195 -7.92 -11.63 1.45
CA GLU A 195 -8.81 -11.25 2.55
C GLU A 195 -10.15 -10.85 1.94
N SER A 196 -11.26 -11.41 2.43
CA SER A 196 -12.55 -11.17 1.80
C SER A 196 -13.69 -11.15 2.81
N GLU A 197 -14.68 -10.33 2.49
CA GLU A 197 -16.04 -10.37 3.05
C GLU A 197 -16.99 -10.63 1.87
N ALA A 198 -17.84 -11.67 1.98
CA ALA A 198 -18.70 -12.12 0.89
C ALA A 198 -20.10 -12.45 1.37
N ASP A 199 -21.13 -12.06 0.63
CA ASP A 199 -22.53 -12.40 0.88
C ASP A 199 -22.91 -13.69 0.16
N GLN A 200 -22.54 -14.85 0.76
CA GLN A 200 -22.94 -16.21 0.35
C GLN A 200 -22.65 -16.53 -1.13
N LEU A 201 -21.55 -16.02 -1.68
CA LEU A 201 -21.13 -16.30 -3.06
C LEU A 201 -20.60 -17.73 -3.22
N SER A 202 -20.76 -18.32 -4.41
CA SER A 202 -20.22 -19.65 -4.71
C SER A 202 -18.69 -19.64 -4.79
N GLU A 203 -18.06 -20.79 -4.55
CA GLU A 203 -16.60 -20.97 -4.68
C GLU A 203 -16.10 -20.58 -6.07
N GLU A 204 -16.88 -20.83 -7.12
CA GLU A 204 -16.54 -20.47 -8.50
C GLU A 204 -16.42 -18.94 -8.67
N ILE A 205 -17.37 -18.18 -8.11
CA ILE A 205 -17.34 -16.72 -8.14
C ILE A 205 -16.17 -16.21 -7.30
N MET A 206 -15.91 -16.78 -6.12
CA MET A 206 -14.79 -16.39 -5.27
C MET A 206 -13.45 -16.66 -5.94
N LEU A 207 -13.26 -17.81 -6.56
CA LEU A 207 -12.06 -18.15 -7.32
C LEU A 207 -11.90 -17.22 -8.53
N GLY A 208 -12.99 -16.95 -9.24
CA GLY A 208 -13.02 -16.01 -10.37
C GLY A 208 -12.55 -14.61 -9.96
N ALA A 209 -12.95 -14.13 -8.78
CA ALA A 209 -12.53 -12.84 -8.26
C ALA A 209 -11.02 -12.76 -7.94
N VAL A 210 -10.42 -13.87 -7.50
CA VAL A 210 -8.97 -13.93 -7.23
C VAL A 210 -8.15 -13.93 -8.52
N VAL A 211 -8.70 -14.52 -9.59
CA VAL A 211 -8.01 -14.65 -10.90
C VAL A 211 -8.23 -13.43 -11.79
N PHE A 212 -9.35 -12.70 -11.57
CA PHE A 212 -9.71 -11.48 -12.31
C PHE A 212 -8.64 -10.39 -12.24
#